data_11121b42ecf79149a00b1b745d60069d
#
_entry.id   11121b42ecf79149a00b1b745d60069d
#
_cell.length_a   1.000
_cell.length_b   1.000
_cell.length_c   1.000
_cell.angle_alpha   90.00
_cell.angle_beta   90.00
_cell.angle_gamma   90.00
#
_symmetry.space_group_name_H-M   'P 1'
#
loop_
_entity.id
_entity.type
_entity.pdbx_description
1 polymer ?
#
loop_
_entity_poly.entity_id
_entity_poly.type
_entity_poly.pdbx_seq_one_letter_code
_entity_poly.pdbx_strand_id
1 'polypeptide(L)'
;MNFTKVVLYTDRDGRARWREEAIALAEGTPQAMLSRVFPAGGYQLRHSPVGFRSQWHCTPQPQWVFILAGEMEIGLQDGSPRAFKPGEHFFSADTLPAGATFDPKIHGHWSAQRGAAALVTLFVKAP
;
A
#
# COMPACT_ATOMS: atom_id res chain seq x y z
N MET A 1 -22.67 6.25 0.13
CA MET A 1 -21.53 5.95 1.02
C MET A 1 -20.33 5.54 0.20
N ASN A 2 -19.18 6.06 0.52
CA ASN A 2 -17.93 5.73 -0.17
C ASN A 2 -16.90 5.22 0.83
N PHE A 3 -16.09 4.28 0.36
CA PHE A 3 -14.87 3.88 1.04
C PHE A 3 -13.71 4.66 0.43
N THR A 4 -12.85 5.24 1.25
CA THR A 4 -11.66 5.97 0.77
C THR A 4 -10.50 5.00 0.61
N LYS A 5 -10.09 4.77 -0.63
CA LYS A 5 -8.92 3.96 -0.97
C LYS A 5 -7.68 4.86 -1.01
N VAL A 6 -6.72 4.58 -0.15
CA VAL A 6 -5.43 5.27 -0.14
C VAL A 6 -4.52 4.59 -1.15
N VAL A 7 -3.95 5.35 -2.08
CA VAL A 7 -3.15 4.81 -3.18
C VAL A 7 -1.75 5.38 -3.15
N LEU A 8 -0.76 4.50 -3.17
CA LEU A 8 0.63 4.83 -3.44
C LEU A 8 0.85 4.64 -4.94
N TYR A 9 1.16 5.70 -5.65
CA TYR A 9 1.29 5.66 -7.12
C TYR A 9 2.60 6.29 -7.57
N THR A 10 2.99 6.03 -8.81
CA THR A 10 4.17 6.63 -9.43
C THR A 10 3.74 7.83 -10.25
N ASP A 11 4.25 9.02 -9.91
CA ASP A 11 3.92 10.25 -10.62
C ASP A 11 4.77 10.40 -11.90
N ARG A 12 4.49 11.44 -12.66
CA ARG A 12 5.13 11.71 -13.97
C ARG A 12 6.64 11.85 -13.89
N ASP A 13 7.15 12.35 -12.77
CA ASP A 13 8.59 12.48 -12.52
C ASP A 13 9.25 11.19 -12.03
N GLY A 14 8.51 10.08 -11.98
CA GLY A 14 8.99 8.78 -11.52
C GLY A 14 8.95 8.58 -10.01
N ARG A 15 8.54 9.60 -9.25
CA ARG A 15 8.49 9.52 -7.79
C ARG A 15 7.17 8.97 -7.29
N ALA A 16 7.24 8.23 -6.19
CA ALA A 16 6.07 7.72 -5.49
C ALA A 16 5.38 8.85 -4.74
N ARG A 17 4.04 8.89 -4.81
CA ARG A 17 3.19 9.86 -4.09
C ARG A 17 1.90 9.22 -3.65
N TRP A 18 1.24 9.87 -2.69
CA TRP A 18 -0.07 9.44 -2.19
C TRP A 18 -1.20 10.17 -2.90
N ARG A 19 -2.28 9.44 -3.14
CA ARG A 19 -3.57 10.02 -3.52
C ARG A 19 -4.71 9.21 -2.89
N GLU A 20 -5.91 9.73 -2.95
CA GLU A 20 -7.10 9.04 -2.49
C GLU A 20 -8.07 8.83 -3.65
N GLU A 21 -8.74 7.69 -3.64
CA GLU A 21 -9.78 7.34 -4.62
C GLU A 21 -11.03 6.90 -3.86
N ALA A 22 -12.19 7.30 -4.34
CA ALA A 22 -13.45 6.87 -3.77
C ALA A 22 -13.91 5.55 -4.40
N ILE A 23 -14.27 4.59 -3.56
CA ILE A 23 -14.96 3.37 -3.99
C ILE A 23 -16.39 3.45 -3.51
N ALA A 24 -17.35 3.44 -4.44
CA ALA A 24 -18.76 3.49 -4.08
C ALA A 24 -19.20 2.22 -3.37
N LEU A 25 -19.89 2.37 -2.26
CA LEU A 25 -20.56 1.27 -1.55
C LEU A 25 -22.05 1.34 -1.87
N ALA A 26 -22.38 1.01 -3.13
CA ALA A 26 -23.70 1.22 -3.70
C ALA A 26 -24.52 -0.07 -3.88
N GLU A 27 -23.96 -1.21 -3.46
CA GLU A 27 -24.63 -2.51 -3.48
C GLU A 27 -25.04 -2.92 -2.06
N GLY A 28 -25.80 -3.98 -1.95
CA GLY A 28 -26.24 -4.51 -0.66
C GLY A 28 -27.43 -3.76 -0.09
N THR A 29 -27.47 -3.64 1.23
CA THR A 29 -28.56 -3.02 2.00
C THR A 29 -28.03 -1.88 2.87
N PRO A 30 -28.90 -1.03 3.46
CA PRO A 30 -28.44 0.00 4.39
C PRO A 30 -27.64 -0.51 5.59
N GLN A 31 -27.86 -1.77 6.02
CA GLN A 31 -27.10 -2.38 7.10
C GLN A 31 -25.84 -3.11 6.63
N ALA A 32 -25.67 -3.33 5.31
CA ALA A 32 -24.54 -4.02 4.74
C ALA A 32 -24.25 -3.46 3.36
N MET A 33 -23.71 -2.25 3.33
CA MET A 33 -23.37 -1.55 2.11
C MET A 33 -22.09 -2.12 1.53
N LEU A 34 -22.13 -2.51 0.27
CA LEU A 34 -21.03 -3.21 -0.40
C LEU A 34 -20.53 -2.44 -1.62
N SER A 35 -19.23 -2.54 -1.86
CA SER A 35 -18.69 -2.22 -3.17
C SER A 35 -19.07 -3.32 -4.15
N ARG A 36 -18.85 -3.08 -5.47
CA ARG A 36 -18.80 -4.19 -6.42
C ARG A 36 -17.68 -5.16 -6.03
N VAL A 37 -17.75 -6.39 -6.53
CA VAL A 37 -16.66 -7.35 -6.34
C VAL A 37 -15.51 -6.99 -7.28
N PHE A 38 -14.31 -6.82 -6.71
CA PHE A 38 -13.10 -6.58 -7.49
C PHE A 38 -12.36 -7.90 -7.67
N PRO A 39 -11.90 -8.21 -8.89
CA PRO A 39 -11.07 -9.39 -9.10
C PRO A 39 -9.71 -9.23 -8.42
N ALA A 40 -9.11 -10.34 -8.04
CA ALA A 40 -7.81 -10.36 -7.38
C ALA A 40 -6.96 -11.50 -7.92
N GLY A 41 -5.64 -11.31 -7.91
CA GLY A 41 -4.65 -12.29 -8.33
C GLY A 41 -4.08 -13.12 -7.19
N GLY A 42 -4.81 -13.27 -6.10
CA GLY A 42 -4.37 -14.02 -4.93
C GLY A 42 -3.96 -13.14 -3.77
N TYR A 43 -3.61 -13.77 -2.66
CA TYR A 43 -3.19 -13.05 -1.46
C TYR A 43 -2.01 -13.74 -0.78
N GLN A 44 -1.27 -12.97 0.02
CA GLN A 44 -0.17 -13.45 0.85
C GLN A 44 -0.21 -12.80 2.22
N LEU A 45 0.19 -13.54 3.24
CA LEU A 45 0.43 -13.00 4.57
C LEU A 45 1.94 -12.84 4.77
N ARG A 46 2.35 -11.75 5.42
CA ARG A 46 3.75 -11.52 5.75
C ARG A 46 3.91 -11.13 7.21
N HIS A 47 4.88 -11.74 7.87
CA HIS A 47 5.35 -11.35 9.19
C HIS A 47 6.67 -10.61 9.04
N SER A 48 6.75 -9.39 9.57
CA SER A 48 7.99 -8.61 9.60
C SER A 48 8.38 -8.37 11.06
N PRO A 49 9.55 -8.86 11.49
CA PRO A 49 9.95 -8.75 12.90
C PRO A 49 10.23 -7.31 13.30
N VAL A 50 10.27 -7.07 14.61
CA VAL A 50 10.71 -5.78 15.17
C VAL A 50 12.09 -5.45 14.61
N GLY A 51 12.23 -4.21 14.12
CA GLY A 51 13.46 -3.74 13.49
C GLY A 51 13.51 -3.92 11.98
N PHE A 52 12.52 -4.56 11.37
CA PHE A 52 12.49 -4.71 9.91
C PHE A 52 12.48 -3.35 9.23
N ARG A 53 13.34 -3.21 8.22
CA ARG A 53 13.37 -2.07 7.31
C ARG A 53 13.82 -2.54 5.94
N SER A 54 13.08 -2.17 4.90
CA SER A 54 13.45 -2.46 3.52
C SER A 54 14.42 -1.39 2.98
N GLN A 55 15.07 -1.72 1.88
CA GLN A 55 15.72 -0.74 1.03
C GLN A 55 14.67 -0.05 0.16
N TRP A 56 15.07 0.99 -0.56
CA TRP A 56 14.25 1.61 -1.60
C TRP A 56 13.94 0.57 -2.68
N HIS A 57 12.67 0.45 -3.02
CA HIS A 57 12.19 -0.51 -4.03
C HIS A 57 10.87 -0.06 -4.62
N CYS A 58 10.56 -0.58 -5.80
CA CYS A 58 9.23 -0.44 -6.41
C CYS A 58 8.40 -1.68 -6.13
N THR A 59 7.09 -1.54 -6.25
CA THR A 59 6.16 -2.67 -6.16
C THR A 59 6.17 -3.41 -7.49
N PRO A 60 6.53 -4.71 -7.53
CA PRO A 60 6.59 -5.43 -8.80
C PRO A 60 5.21 -5.69 -9.40
N GLN A 61 4.20 -5.89 -8.56
CA GLN A 61 2.80 -6.09 -8.95
C GLN A 61 1.92 -5.27 -8.03
N PRO A 62 1.02 -4.43 -8.56
CA PRO A 62 0.11 -3.65 -7.71
C PRO A 62 -0.65 -4.54 -6.74
N GLN A 63 -0.83 -4.08 -5.52
CA GLN A 63 -1.47 -4.87 -4.48
C GLN A 63 -2.02 -4.01 -3.35
N TRP A 64 -3.10 -4.48 -2.75
CA TRP A 64 -3.57 -3.97 -1.48
C TRP A 64 -2.63 -4.42 -0.37
N VAL A 65 -2.41 -3.54 0.59
CA VAL A 65 -1.70 -3.84 1.83
C VAL A 65 -2.62 -3.49 2.99
N PHE A 66 -3.03 -4.51 3.74
CA PHE A 66 -3.84 -4.35 4.95
C PHE A 66 -2.98 -4.65 6.17
N ILE A 67 -3.04 -3.78 7.17
CA ILE A 67 -2.31 -3.97 8.41
C ILE A 67 -3.17 -4.79 9.37
N LEU A 68 -2.70 -5.96 9.76
CA LEU A 68 -3.41 -6.85 10.69
C LEU A 68 -2.92 -6.72 12.12
N ALA A 69 -1.61 -6.51 12.31
CA ALA A 69 -1.00 -6.31 13.62
C ALA A 69 0.27 -5.48 13.48
N GLY A 70 0.63 -4.78 14.54
CA GLY A 70 1.80 -3.91 14.52
C GLY A 70 1.54 -2.62 13.72
N GLU A 71 2.62 -1.93 13.36
CA GLU A 71 2.53 -0.67 12.65
C GLU A 71 3.55 -0.65 11.52
N MET A 72 3.13 -0.17 10.34
CA MET A 72 3.97 -0.08 9.15
C MET A 72 4.23 1.37 8.81
N GLU A 73 5.48 1.69 8.49
CA GLU A 73 5.88 3.01 8.03
C GLU A 73 6.33 2.93 6.58
N ILE A 74 5.86 3.86 5.77
CA ILE A 74 6.23 3.98 4.34
C ILE A 74 6.89 5.33 4.14
N GLY A 75 8.13 5.31 3.65
CA GLY A 75 8.87 6.51 3.31
C GLY A 75 8.95 6.74 1.81
N LEU A 76 8.76 8.00 1.41
CA LEU A 76 8.84 8.46 0.04
C LEU A 76 10.02 9.42 -0.12
N GLN A 77 10.34 9.79 -1.36
CA GLN A 77 11.36 10.81 -1.64
C GLN A 77 10.95 12.17 -1.08
N ASP A 78 9.64 12.46 -1.14
CA ASP A 78 9.07 13.73 -0.69
C ASP A 78 8.28 13.54 0.61
N GLY A 79 8.39 14.49 1.53
CA GLY A 79 7.58 14.55 2.73
C GLY A 79 8.05 13.61 3.85
N SER A 80 7.25 13.58 4.91
CA SER A 80 7.50 12.73 6.06
C SER A 80 7.00 11.31 5.80
N PRO A 81 7.61 10.29 6.43
CA PRO A 81 7.07 8.94 6.38
C PRO A 81 5.64 8.88 6.90
N ARG A 82 4.83 8.01 6.31
CA ARG A 82 3.44 7.79 6.70
C ARG A 82 3.32 6.46 7.42
N ALA A 83 2.64 6.46 8.56
CA ALA A 83 2.41 5.28 9.37
C ALA A 83 0.99 4.74 9.18
N PHE A 84 0.88 3.42 9.20
CA PHE A 84 -0.37 2.68 9.08
C PHE A 84 -0.50 1.72 10.25
N LYS A 85 -1.65 1.76 10.93
CA LYS A 85 -1.97 0.96 12.11
C LYS A 85 -2.92 -0.19 11.77
N PRO A 86 -3.11 -1.16 12.67
CA PRO A 86 -4.06 -2.25 12.44
C PRO A 86 -5.44 -1.74 12.02
N GLY A 87 -6.00 -2.35 10.96
CA GLY A 87 -7.25 -1.92 10.35
C GLY A 87 -7.10 -0.89 9.24
N GLU A 88 -5.94 -0.28 9.09
CA GLU A 88 -5.64 0.65 8.01
C GLU A 88 -5.05 -0.08 6.79
N HIS A 89 -5.03 0.61 5.66
CA HIS A 89 -4.61 0.02 4.40
C HIS A 89 -3.97 1.06 3.48
N PHE A 90 -3.29 0.56 2.46
CA PHE A 90 -3.03 1.31 1.23
C PHE A 90 -2.97 0.34 0.04
N PHE A 91 -3.20 0.86 -1.15
CA PHE A 91 -2.99 0.13 -2.39
C PHE A 91 -1.67 0.59 -3.01
N SER A 92 -0.72 -0.32 -3.11
CA SER A 92 0.59 -0.01 -3.67
C SER A 92 0.60 -0.22 -5.18
N ALA A 93 0.69 0.88 -5.92
CA ALA A 93 0.80 0.90 -7.37
C ALA A 93 2.06 1.66 -7.82
N ASP A 94 3.02 1.82 -6.93
CA ASP A 94 4.29 2.47 -7.23
C ASP A 94 5.22 1.47 -7.93
N THR A 95 5.15 1.47 -9.25
CA THR A 95 5.92 0.57 -10.11
C THR A 95 7.02 1.33 -10.84
N LEU A 96 8.06 0.61 -11.26
CA LEU A 96 9.12 1.22 -12.06
C LEU A 96 8.56 1.63 -13.43
N PRO A 97 8.74 2.91 -13.86
CA PRO A 97 8.27 3.32 -15.18
C PRO A 97 8.89 2.48 -16.30
N ALA A 98 8.12 2.23 -17.35
CA ALA A 98 8.58 1.47 -18.50
C ALA A 98 9.84 2.08 -19.10
N GLY A 99 10.85 1.26 -19.33
CA GLY A 99 12.13 1.68 -19.90
C GLY A 99 13.08 2.38 -18.93
N ALA A 100 12.66 2.59 -17.67
CA ALA A 100 13.51 3.22 -16.67
C ALA A 100 14.46 2.20 -16.03
N THR A 101 15.65 2.67 -15.67
CA THR A 101 16.55 1.97 -14.77
C THR A 101 16.29 2.45 -13.36
N PHE A 102 16.17 1.54 -12.41
CA PHE A 102 15.88 1.90 -11.03
C PHE A 102 16.97 2.82 -10.45
N ASP A 103 16.52 3.97 -9.95
CA ASP A 103 17.38 4.93 -9.26
C ASP A 103 16.78 5.19 -7.87
N PRO A 104 17.46 4.79 -6.78
CA PRO A 104 16.93 4.94 -5.42
C PRO A 104 16.81 6.40 -4.97
N LYS A 105 17.33 7.35 -5.73
CA LYS A 105 17.18 8.80 -5.48
C LYS A 105 15.93 9.37 -6.10
N ILE A 106 15.25 8.61 -6.96
CA ILE A 106 14.07 9.04 -7.70
C ILE A 106 12.91 8.06 -7.45
N HIS A 107 13.15 6.76 -7.67
CA HIS A 107 12.12 5.74 -7.75
C HIS A 107 11.89 5.06 -6.41
N GLY A 108 10.65 4.57 -6.25
CA GLY A 108 10.32 3.65 -5.18
C GLY A 108 10.03 4.30 -3.85
N HIS A 109 9.93 3.44 -2.88
CA HIS A 109 9.63 3.74 -1.49
C HIS A 109 10.37 2.75 -0.61
N TRP A 110 10.41 3.02 0.68
CA TRP A 110 10.87 2.03 1.66
C TRP A 110 9.75 1.75 2.65
N SER A 111 9.80 0.58 3.27
CA SER A 111 8.88 0.17 4.32
C SER A 111 9.64 -0.24 5.57
N ALA A 112 9.03 -0.02 6.74
CA ALA A 112 9.62 -0.41 8.00
C ALA A 112 8.53 -0.86 8.98
N GLN A 113 8.91 -1.78 9.85
CA GLN A 113 8.16 -2.08 11.06
C GLN A 113 8.43 -0.95 12.06
N ARG A 114 7.39 -0.50 12.76
CA ARG A 114 7.46 0.54 13.76
C ARG A 114 6.82 0.07 15.06
N GLY A 115 7.32 0.59 16.18
CA GLY A 115 6.77 0.27 17.51
C GLY A 115 7.28 -1.06 18.07
N ALA A 116 6.64 -1.53 19.14
CA ALA A 116 7.12 -2.64 19.96
C ALA A 116 6.64 -4.01 19.49
N ALA A 117 5.65 -4.07 18.59
CA ALA A 117 5.06 -5.32 18.10
C ALA A 117 5.53 -5.62 16.70
N ALA A 118 5.69 -6.91 16.38
CA ALA A 118 5.94 -7.36 15.03
C ALA A 118 4.81 -6.94 14.10
N LEU A 119 5.14 -6.67 12.84
CA LEU A 119 4.20 -6.23 11.82
C LEU A 119 3.66 -7.45 11.08
N VAL A 120 2.34 -7.57 11.00
CA VAL A 120 1.67 -8.59 10.20
C VAL A 120 0.81 -7.89 9.16
N THR A 121 1.00 -8.25 7.90
CA THR A 121 0.30 -7.65 6.77
C THR A 121 -0.35 -8.69 5.89
N LEU A 122 -1.46 -8.31 5.26
CA LEU A 122 -2.11 -9.07 4.20
C LEU A 122 -1.93 -8.31 2.89
N PHE A 123 -1.33 -8.97 1.92
CA PHE A 123 -1.24 -8.47 0.54
C PHE A 123 -2.32 -9.12 -0.31
N VAL A 124 -3.13 -8.32 -0.99
CA VAL A 124 -4.08 -8.82 -1.99
C VAL A 124 -3.63 -8.29 -3.34
N LYS A 125 -3.17 -9.17 -4.19
CA LYS A 125 -2.55 -8.82 -5.47
C LYS A 125 -3.62 -8.42 -6.48
N ALA A 126 -3.30 -7.43 -7.33
CA ALA A 126 -4.11 -7.13 -8.50
C ALA A 126 -4.09 -8.33 -9.47
N PRO A 127 -5.13 -8.49 -10.27
CA PRO A 127 -5.19 -9.58 -11.25
C PRO A 127 -4.14 -9.47 -12.34
#